data_670f93cc03d99d67c7d2e45e0d53a50b
#
_entry.id   670f93cc03d99d67c7d2e45e0d53a50b
#
_cell.length_a   1.000
_cell.length_b   1.000
_cell.length_c   1.000
_cell.angle_alpha   90.00
_cell.angle_beta   90.00
_cell.angle_gamma   90.00
#
_symmetry.space_group_name_H-M   'P 1'
#
loop_
_entity.id
_entity.type
_entity.pdbx_description
1 polymer ?
#
loop_
_entity_poly.entity_id
_entity_poly.type
_entity_poly.pdbx_seq_one_letter_code
_entity_poly.pdbx_strand_id
1 'polypeptide(L)'
;MLIRTKIFAYGARHPFSSEGTVTTYPSPHCRRISRLGNRPAALVLLGLGLLLCLTVTGSAQNERQRVFVIPVHGDVEPAMAAFIERAVGQTAKYPDALLVFEMDTFGGRVDAALNIVETLLHTGSRKTVAFVKTKAISAGALIALACNDLVMRPSTTIGDCAPISYSGEGPKMMGEKFQSPLRAKFRSLARRNHYPPTLAEAMVTEGMEVYAITIRGKTRYLDKQEYADLPETDKEEITAKKTVVAEGELLTMDDAEALKLGFSRMTVSTIEEMLKAKGITNYQIIRVQESWSENFGRLIVKIAPILLIVGLGALYVELKAPGFGLPGIVGIICLGLVFFNQYLVGLANYTELLLILLGVVLLAMEIFVLPGFGIAGIAGFLCIGIGMILSFQDFVIPNPALPWQQDILTTNIIRVLGAFVTAFLVALLFLRFLLPRLGRMVEGPYLSHTLSASRADSHEIKDLKPGDAGLAMTFLRPSGKAEIDGEHYDVVSEGEFLEKGTPIMVSEIRGNRVIVKRREEKN
;
A
#
# COMPACT_ATOMS: atom_id res chain seq x y z
N MET A 1 -26.32 6.35 -21.51
CA MET A 1 -25.07 6.66 -22.21
C MET A 1 -23.98 5.74 -21.65
N LEU A 2 -23.46 4.93 -22.49
CA LEU A 2 -22.76 3.66 -22.35
C LEU A 2 -21.82 3.46 -21.15
N ILE A 3 -22.23 2.54 -20.27
CA ILE A 3 -21.42 1.87 -19.25
C ILE A 3 -20.69 0.72 -19.96
N ARG A 4 -19.39 0.78 -20.08
CA ARG A 4 -18.55 -0.36 -20.51
C ARG A 4 -18.15 -1.17 -19.29
N THR A 5 -18.91 -2.22 -19.03
CA THR A 5 -18.53 -3.33 -18.15
C THR A 5 -17.50 -4.19 -18.88
N LYS A 6 -16.27 -4.27 -18.38
CA LYS A 6 -15.28 -5.26 -18.84
C LYS A 6 -15.58 -6.59 -18.15
N ILE A 7 -16.25 -7.47 -18.87
CA ILE A 7 -16.34 -8.89 -18.55
C ILE A 7 -15.06 -9.54 -19.12
N PHE A 8 -14.24 -10.11 -18.24
CA PHE A 8 -13.16 -11.00 -18.65
C PHE A 8 -13.77 -12.35 -19.02
N ALA A 9 -13.89 -12.61 -20.32
CA ALA A 9 -14.22 -13.94 -20.85
C ALA A 9 -12.92 -14.73 -21.01
N TYR A 10 -12.80 -15.82 -20.26
CA TYR A 10 -11.81 -16.86 -20.49
C TYR A 10 -12.26 -17.67 -21.70
N GLY A 11 -11.58 -17.50 -22.82
CA GLY A 11 -11.83 -18.23 -24.07
C GLY A 11 -11.23 -19.63 -24.03
N ALA A 12 -12.07 -20.62 -23.94
CA ALA A 12 -11.73 -21.99 -24.34
C ALA A 12 -11.60 -22.05 -25.86
N ARG A 13 -10.44 -22.39 -26.39
CA ARG A 13 -10.24 -22.74 -27.79
C ARG A 13 -10.33 -24.24 -27.94
N HIS A 14 -11.42 -24.72 -28.56
CA HIS A 14 -11.41 -25.94 -29.31
C HIS A 14 -11.05 -25.64 -30.78
N PRO A 15 -10.27 -26.45 -31.45
CA PRO A 15 -10.34 -26.57 -32.90
C PRO A 15 -11.01 -27.86 -33.32
N PHE A 16 -12.08 -27.71 -34.08
CA PHE A 16 -12.66 -28.72 -34.98
C PHE A 16 -11.93 -28.63 -36.32
N SER A 17 -11.55 -29.79 -36.88
CA SER A 17 -11.56 -30.15 -38.30
C SER A 17 -11.22 -31.61 -38.37
N SER A 18 -12.12 -32.47 -38.72
CA SER A 18 -12.72 -32.99 -39.96
C SER A 18 -11.74 -33.65 -40.92
N GLU A 19 -12.16 -34.85 -41.33
CA GLU A 19 -11.76 -35.63 -42.50
C GLU A 19 -10.44 -36.40 -42.35
N GLY A 20 -10.46 -37.70 -42.30
CA GLY A 20 -11.13 -38.67 -43.21
C GLY A 20 -10.02 -39.40 -43.90
N THR A 21 -9.83 -40.67 -43.62
CA THR A 21 -9.61 -41.67 -44.67
C THR A 21 -9.52 -43.05 -44.04
N VAL A 22 -10.41 -43.88 -44.55
CA VAL A 22 -10.46 -45.33 -44.38
C VAL A 22 -9.34 -45.97 -45.19
N THR A 23 -8.57 -46.84 -44.58
CA THR A 23 -7.88 -47.92 -45.32
C THR A 23 -7.93 -49.21 -44.52
N THR A 24 -8.47 -50.15 -45.20
CA THR A 24 -8.70 -51.55 -44.86
C THR A 24 -7.46 -52.42 -44.98
N TYR A 25 -7.47 -53.45 -44.08
CA TYR A 25 -6.95 -54.85 -44.26
C TYR A 25 -5.45 -55.13 -44.17
N PRO A 26 -5.06 -56.39 -43.86
CA PRO A 26 -5.80 -57.62 -43.53
C PRO A 26 -5.27 -58.39 -42.31
N SER A 27 -6.11 -59.25 -41.74
CA SER A 27 -5.65 -60.41 -40.99
C SER A 27 -5.05 -61.45 -41.93
N PRO A 28 -4.10 -62.30 -41.51
CA PRO A 28 -4.46 -63.68 -41.21
C PRO A 28 -3.57 -64.42 -40.20
N HIS A 29 -4.07 -65.56 -39.87
CA HIS A 29 -3.42 -66.82 -39.39
C HIS A 29 -3.46 -67.11 -37.90
N CYS A 30 -4.55 -67.84 -37.65
CA CYS A 30 -4.65 -68.94 -36.72
C CYS A 30 -3.39 -69.86 -36.82
N ARG A 31 -2.64 -70.03 -35.73
CA ARG A 31 -1.82 -71.22 -35.47
C ARG A 31 -2.21 -71.81 -34.12
N ARG A 32 -2.91 -72.92 -34.28
CA ARG A 32 -3.14 -73.97 -33.29
C ARG A 32 -1.79 -74.43 -32.71
N ILE A 33 -1.55 -74.30 -31.42
CA ILE A 33 -0.57 -75.08 -30.67
C ILE A 33 -1.32 -75.75 -29.52
N SER A 34 -1.27 -77.04 -29.61
CA SER A 34 -1.84 -78.05 -28.73
C SER A 34 -1.16 -78.06 -27.35
N ARG A 35 -1.97 -78.34 -26.36
CA ARG A 35 -1.76 -79.13 -25.14
C ARG A 35 -0.29 -79.38 -24.71
N LEU A 36 0.01 -78.93 -23.48
CA LEU A 36 0.59 -79.83 -22.47
C LEU A 36 0.51 -79.14 -21.09
N GLY A 37 0.04 -79.91 -20.18
CA GLY A 37 -0.26 -79.69 -18.80
C GLY A 37 0.86 -79.15 -17.93
N ASN A 38 0.44 -78.29 -17.03
CA ASN A 38 0.96 -78.22 -15.65
C ASN A 38 -0.05 -77.48 -14.79
N ARG A 39 -0.91 -78.19 -14.17
CA ARG A 39 -1.91 -77.69 -13.19
C ARG A 39 -1.32 -77.17 -11.86
N PRO A 40 -0.02 -77.35 -11.46
CA PRO A 40 0.50 -76.72 -10.24
C PRO A 40 0.90 -75.26 -10.42
N ALA A 41 1.33 -74.80 -11.65
CA ALA A 41 1.75 -73.41 -11.84
C ALA A 41 0.62 -72.39 -11.81
N ALA A 42 -0.60 -72.77 -12.26
CA ALA A 42 -1.78 -71.91 -12.23
C ALA A 42 -2.27 -71.66 -10.78
N LEU A 43 -2.19 -72.68 -9.92
CA LEU A 43 -2.56 -72.56 -8.51
C LEU A 43 -1.54 -71.72 -7.70
N VAL A 44 -0.24 -71.79 -8.06
CA VAL A 44 0.80 -70.95 -7.44
C VAL A 44 0.66 -69.47 -7.87
N LEU A 45 0.35 -69.23 -9.16
CA LEU A 45 0.08 -67.87 -9.65
C LEU A 45 -1.23 -67.28 -9.06
N LEU A 46 -2.27 -68.12 -8.88
CA LEU A 46 -3.49 -67.68 -8.21
C LEU A 46 -3.26 -67.41 -6.72
N GLY A 47 -2.45 -68.25 -6.05
CA GLY A 47 -2.07 -68.05 -4.66
C GLY A 47 -1.19 -66.81 -4.46
N LEU A 48 -0.22 -66.53 -5.39
CA LEU A 48 0.59 -65.34 -5.41
C LEU A 48 -0.21 -64.07 -5.69
N GLY A 49 -1.20 -64.17 -6.62
CA GLY A 49 -2.13 -63.09 -6.93
C GLY A 49 -3.07 -62.76 -5.73
N LEU A 50 -3.54 -63.78 -5.01
CA LEU A 50 -4.34 -63.61 -3.79
C LEU A 50 -3.48 -63.06 -2.64
N LEU A 51 -2.24 -63.47 -2.51
CA LEU A 51 -1.29 -62.93 -1.53
C LEU A 51 -0.90 -61.46 -1.85
N LEU A 52 -0.79 -61.11 -3.15
CA LEU A 52 -0.55 -59.75 -3.60
C LEU A 52 -1.77 -58.84 -3.39
N CYS A 53 -3.00 -59.39 -3.56
CA CYS A 53 -4.26 -58.68 -3.26
C CYS A 53 -4.47 -58.49 -1.74
N LEU A 54 -3.96 -59.38 -0.89
CA LEU A 54 -4.05 -59.23 0.56
C LEU A 54 -3.02 -58.25 1.14
N THR A 55 -1.93 -57.94 0.40
CA THR A 55 -0.95 -56.90 0.82
C THR A 55 -1.35 -55.48 0.36
N VAL A 56 -2.38 -55.34 -0.50
CA VAL A 56 -3.05 -54.07 -0.82
C VAL A 56 -4.25 -53.82 0.10
N THR A 57 -4.23 -54.32 1.33
CA THR A 57 -4.92 -53.61 2.39
C THR A 57 -4.13 -52.33 2.61
N GLY A 58 -4.54 -51.31 1.82
CA GLY A 58 -4.02 -49.99 1.98
C GLY A 58 -4.03 -49.65 3.46
N SER A 59 -2.88 -49.42 4.03
CA SER A 59 -2.78 -48.61 5.22
C SER A 59 -3.58 -47.37 4.89
N ALA A 60 -4.84 -47.32 5.37
CA ALA A 60 -5.52 -46.06 5.54
C ALA A 60 -4.56 -45.29 6.46
N GLN A 61 -3.61 -44.59 5.85
CA GLN A 61 -2.80 -43.62 6.53
C GLN A 61 -3.83 -42.75 7.21
N ASN A 62 -3.91 -42.85 8.49
CA ASN A 62 -4.74 -42.00 9.33
C ASN A 62 -4.17 -40.59 9.17
N GLU A 63 -4.41 -40.01 7.96
CA GLU A 63 -3.88 -38.70 7.60
C GLU A 63 -4.42 -37.71 8.61
N ARG A 64 -3.50 -37.09 9.34
CA ARG A 64 -3.85 -36.05 10.30
C ARG A 64 -4.56 -34.95 9.56
N GLN A 65 -5.78 -34.64 9.98
CA GLN A 65 -6.52 -33.51 9.43
C GLN A 65 -5.72 -32.22 9.61
N ARG A 66 -5.42 -31.52 8.54
CA ARG A 66 -4.70 -30.25 8.59
C ARG A 66 -5.63 -29.13 9.04
N VAL A 67 -5.24 -28.43 10.08
CA VAL A 67 -5.95 -27.27 10.63
C VAL A 67 -5.07 -26.05 10.44
N PHE A 68 -5.45 -25.18 9.53
CA PHE A 68 -4.73 -23.93 9.29
C PHE A 68 -5.34 -22.83 10.16
N VAL A 69 -4.53 -22.27 11.05
CA VAL A 69 -4.92 -21.12 11.88
C VAL A 69 -4.38 -19.86 11.22
N ILE A 70 -5.30 -19.00 10.79
CA ILE A 70 -5.04 -17.75 10.06
C ILE A 70 -5.42 -16.60 11.01
N PRO A 71 -4.47 -15.78 11.47
CA PRO A 71 -4.77 -14.66 12.35
C PRO A 71 -5.48 -13.53 11.60
N VAL A 72 -6.51 -12.97 12.24
CA VAL A 72 -7.23 -11.76 11.84
C VAL A 72 -7.11 -10.77 12.99
N HIS A 73 -5.93 -10.16 13.12
CA HIS A 73 -5.57 -9.34 14.27
C HIS A 73 -5.31 -7.88 13.87
N GLY A 74 -5.82 -6.93 14.68
CA GLY A 74 -5.67 -5.50 14.44
C GLY A 74 -6.66 -4.96 13.42
N ASP A 75 -6.30 -3.89 12.72
CA ASP A 75 -7.20 -3.21 11.80
C ASP A 75 -7.40 -4.02 10.50
N VAL A 76 -8.66 -4.12 10.07
CA VAL A 76 -9.02 -4.74 8.78
C VAL A 76 -8.71 -3.74 7.67
N GLU A 77 -7.58 -3.94 7.01
CA GLU A 77 -7.05 -3.08 5.96
C GLU A 77 -6.65 -3.91 4.71
N PRO A 78 -6.37 -3.30 3.56
CA PRO A 78 -6.03 -4.04 2.34
C PRO A 78 -4.85 -4.98 2.48
N ALA A 79 -3.86 -4.66 3.33
CA ALA A 79 -2.73 -5.55 3.61
C ALA A 79 -3.18 -6.86 4.30
N MET A 80 -4.15 -6.78 5.23
CA MET A 80 -4.76 -7.96 5.84
C MET A 80 -5.55 -8.78 4.80
N ALA A 81 -6.28 -8.12 3.90
CA ALA A 81 -7.02 -8.82 2.84
C ALA A 81 -6.06 -9.60 1.93
N ALA A 82 -4.95 -9.00 1.49
CA ALA A 82 -3.91 -9.66 0.70
C ALA A 82 -3.25 -10.83 1.46
N PHE A 83 -2.97 -10.67 2.75
CA PHE A 83 -2.47 -11.75 3.61
C PHE A 83 -3.43 -12.93 3.67
N ILE A 84 -4.72 -12.69 3.91
CA ILE A 84 -5.75 -13.73 4.00
C ILE A 84 -5.92 -14.43 2.65
N GLU A 85 -5.95 -13.70 1.55
CA GLU A 85 -6.03 -14.25 0.21
C GLU A 85 -4.86 -15.21 -0.08
N ARG A 86 -3.62 -14.78 0.22
CA ARG A 86 -2.43 -15.62 0.11
C ARG A 86 -2.53 -16.85 1.03
N ALA A 87 -2.93 -16.66 2.30
CA ALA A 87 -3.05 -17.73 3.27
C ALA A 87 -4.06 -18.79 2.80
N VAL A 88 -5.23 -18.37 2.36
CA VAL A 88 -6.28 -19.24 1.80
C VAL A 88 -5.79 -19.93 0.51
N GLY A 89 -5.10 -19.21 -0.38
CA GLY A 89 -4.51 -19.75 -1.60
C GLY A 89 -3.50 -20.87 -1.32
N GLN A 90 -2.64 -20.73 -0.31
CA GLN A 90 -1.69 -21.76 0.09
C GLN A 90 -2.36 -23.06 0.57
N THR A 91 -3.58 -22.97 1.10
CA THR A 91 -4.33 -24.13 1.57
C THR A 91 -5.11 -24.84 0.45
N ALA A 92 -5.14 -24.28 -0.78
CA ALA A 92 -5.92 -24.84 -1.89
C ALA A 92 -5.55 -26.28 -2.27
N LYS A 93 -4.28 -26.66 -2.05
CA LYS A 93 -3.78 -28.03 -2.27
C LYS A 93 -4.25 -29.06 -1.23
N TYR A 94 -5.00 -28.62 -0.21
CA TYR A 94 -5.53 -29.48 0.87
C TYR A 94 -7.05 -29.33 0.95
N PRO A 95 -7.83 -30.07 0.15
CA PRO A 95 -9.28 -29.89 0.04
C PRO A 95 -10.04 -30.20 1.34
N ASP A 96 -9.50 -31.07 2.19
CA ASP A 96 -10.10 -31.49 3.46
C ASP A 96 -9.59 -30.67 4.67
N ALA A 97 -8.81 -29.62 4.44
CA ALA A 97 -8.30 -28.77 5.49
C ALA A 97 -9.42 -28.00 6.19
N LEU A 98 -9.28 -27.86 7.51
CA LEU A 98 -10.09 -26.93 8.29
C LEU A 98 -9.35 -25.59 8.38
N LEU A 99 -10.01 -24.51 7.99
CA LEU A 99 -9.47 -23.14 8.09
C LEU A 99 -10.09 -22.47 9.31
N VAL A 100 -9.25 -22.09 10.27
CA VAL A 100 -9.65 -21.39 11.51
C VAL A 100 -9.14 -19.96 11.43
N PHE A 101 -10.05 -19.01 11.38
CA PHE A 101 -9.75 -17.57 11.42
C PHE A 101 -9.79 -17.10 12.87
N GLU A 102 -8.60 -16.86 13.45
CA GLU A 102 -8.45 -16.42 14.85
C GLU A 102 -8.70 -14.91 14.91
N MET A 103 -9.88 -14.50 15.43
CA MET A 103 -10.36 -13.12 15.38
C MET A 103 -9.96 -12.33 16.62
N ASP A 104 -9.30 -11.18 16.42
CA ASP A 104 -9.02 -10.16 17.42
C ASP A 104 -8.94 -8.79 16.74
N THR A 105 -10.09 -8.21 16.42
CA THR A 105 -10.16 -6.96 15.66
C THR A 105 -11.32 -6.08 16.11
N PHE A 106 -11.10 -4.76 16.11
CA PHE A 106 -12.17 -3.75 16.20
C PHE A 106 -12.83 -3.43 14.86
N GLY A 107 -12.38 -4.06 13.77
CA GLY A 107 -12.87 -3.78 12.44
C GLY A 107 -11.89 -2.98 11.61
N GLY A 108 -12.40 -2.19 10.67
CA GLY A 108 -11.58 -1.40 9.75
C GLY A 108 -12.32 -1.06 8.47
N ARG A 109 -11.62 -1.06 7.35
CA ARG A 109 -12.16 -0.67 6.05
C ARG A 109 -13.17 -1.67 5.51
N VAL A 110 -14.30 -1.14 5.02
CA VAL A 110 -15.40 -1.96 4.45
C VAL A 110 -14.96 -2.70 3.18
N ASP A 111 -14.20 -2.05 2.31
CA ASP A 111 -13.68 -2.64 1.07
C ASP A 111 -12.74 -3.82 1.35
N ALA A 112 -11.80 -3.68 2.29
CA ALA A 112 -10.93 -4.77 2.72
C ALA A 112 -11.73 -5.94 3.31
N ALA A 113 -12.73 -5.65 4.14
CA ALA A 113 -13.60 -6.67 4.70
C ALA A 113 -14.39 -7.43 3.62
N LEU A 114 -14.93 -6.72 2.62
CA LEU A 114 -15.64 -7.34 1.51
C LEU A 114 -14.71 -8.22 0.65
N ASN A 115 -13.46 -7.81 0.41
CA ASN A 115 -12.47 -8.63 -0.29
C ASN A 115 -12.13 -9.90 0.49
N ILE A 116 -12.00 -9.81 1.82
CA ILE A 116 -11.81 -10.99 2.68
C ILE A 116 -13.03 -11.92 2.59
N VAL A 117 -14.25 -11.38 2.70
CA VAL A 117 -15.48 -12.16 2.56
C VAL A 117 -15.51 -12.88 1.21
N GLU A 118 -15.18 -12.20 0.12
CA GLU A 118 -15.14 -12.81 -1.21
C GLU A 118 -14.13 -13.97 -1.26
N THR A 119 -12.95 -13.81 -0.69
CA THR A 119 -11.95 -14.87 -0.53
C THR A 119 -12.50 -16.07 0.24
N LEU A 120 -13.21 -15.83 1.35
CA LEU A 120 -13.85 -16.90 2.14
C LEU A 120 -14.96 -17.62 1.40
N LEU A 121 -15.74 -16.91 0.60
CA LEU A 121 -16.79 -17.50 -0.24
C LEU A 121 -16.24 -18.45 -1.31
N HIS A 122 -14.98 -18.26 -1.73
CA HIS A 122 -14.31 -19.08 -2.74
C HIS A 122 -13.37 -20.16 -2.16
N THR A 123 -13.50 -20.51 -0.87
CA THR A 123 -12.70 -21.59 -0.26
C THR A 123 -12.99 -23.00 -0.78
N GLY A 124 -14.02 -23.17 -1.62
CA GLY A 124 -14.42 -24.46 -2.16
C GLY A 124 -15.04 -25.38 -1.10
N SER A 125 -14.58 -26.62 -1.02
CA SER A 125 -15.07 -27.63 -0.05
C SER A 125 -14.47 -27.46 1.36
N ARG A 126 -13.45 -26.62 1.52
CA ARG A 126 -12.78 -26.43 2.82
C ARG A 126 -13.72 -25.73 3.80
N LYS A 127 -13.88 -26.34 4.96
CA LYS A 127 -14.68 -25.75 6.03
C LYS A 127 -13.93 -24.59 6.71
N THR A 128 -14.66 -23.54 7.03
CA THR A 128 -14.14 -22.34 7.65
C THR A 128 -14.77 -22.15 9.03
N VAL A 129 -13.97 -21.78 10.03
CA VAL A 129 -14.42 -21.47 11.39
C VAL A 129 -13.86 -20.11 11.79
N ALA A 130 -14.72 -19.19 12.20
CA ALA A 130 -14.31 -18.00 12.90
C ALA A 130 -14.17 -18.33 14.39
N PHE A 131 -12.98 -18.18 14.94
CA PHE A 131 -12.68 -18.38 16.36
C PHE A 131 -12.41 -17.02 16.99
N VAL A 132 -13.40 -16.48 17.71
CA VAL A 132 -13.26 -15.17 18.36
C VAL A 132 -12.40 -15.33 19.61
N LYS A 133 -11.18 -14.81 19.55
CA LYS A 133 -10.20 -14.90 20.63
C LYS A 133 -10.39 -13.81 21.68
N THR A 134 -10.70 -12.60 21.25
CA THR A 134 -10.98 -11.43 22.09
C THR A 134 -12.23 -10.71 21.63
N LYS A 135 -12.27 -10.34 20.36
CA LYS A 135 -13.39 -9.58 19.78
C LYS A 135 -13.42 -9.72 18.27
N ALA A 136 -14.63 -9.59 17.72
CA ALA A 136 -14.89 -9.49 16.29
C ALA A 136 -15.91 -8.37 16.03
N ILE A 137 -15.44 -7.12 16.08
CA ILE A 137 -16.29 -5.93 15.97
C ILE A 137 -16.29 -5.41 14.54
N SER A 138 -17.41 -4.82 14.10
CA SER A 138 -17.55 -4.14 12.80
C SER A 138 -17.19 -5.07 11.62
N ALA A 139 -16.18 -4.73 10.83
CA ALA A 139 -15.66 -5.58 9.75
C ALA A 139 -15.30 -6.99 10.22
N GLY A 140 -14.87 -7.16 11.48
CA GLY A 140 -14.59 -8.46 12.07
C GLY A 140 -15.82 -9.36 12.15
N ALA A 141 -16.98 -8.83 12.52
CA ALA A 141 -18.22 -9.61 12.55
C ALA A 141 -18.68 -10.00 11.14
N LEU A 142 -18.52 -9.10 10.14
CA LEU A 142 -18.81 -9.41 8.74
C LEU A 142 -17.96 -10.60 8.24
N ILE A 143 -16.67 -10.60 8.55
CA ILE A 143 -15.74 -11.68 8.21
C ILE A 143 -16.13 -12.98 8.94
N ALA A 144 -16.47 -12.87 10.23
CA ALA A 144 -16.88 -14.03 11.04
C ALA A 144 -18.15 -14.69 10.48
N LEU A 145 -19.16 -13.90 10.08
CA LEU A 145 -20.39 -14.43 9.48
C LEU A 145 -20.19 -15.04 8.07
N ALA A 146 -19.09 -14.71 7.41
CA ALA A 146 -18.73 -15.36 6.14
C ALA A 146 -18.16 -16.78 6.34
N CYS A 147 -17.73 -17.14 7.56
CA CYS A 147 -17.30 -18.48 7.91
C CYS A 147 -18.49 -19.42 8.13
N ASN A 148 -18.28 -20.73 7.91
CA ASN A 148 -19.34 -21.74 8.08
C ASN A 148 -19.78 -21.86 9.54
N ASP A 149 -18.84 -21.77 10.47
CA ASP A 149 -19.10 -21.83 11.91
C ASP A 149 -18.46 -20.65 12.63
N LEU A 150 -19.15 -20.16 13.67
CA LEU A 150 -18.63 -19.20 14.63
C LEU A 150 -18.45 -19.89 15.97
N VAL A 151 -17.30 -19.71 16.58
CA VAL A 151 -16.94 -20.21 17.90
C VAL A 151 -16.31 -19.06 18.69
N MET A 152 -16.67 -18.91 19.94
CA MET A 152 -16.22 -17.81 20.78
C MET A 152 -15.50 -18.32 22.01
N ARG A 153 -14.53 -17.54 22.48
CA ARG A 153 -13.97 -17.75 23.83
C ARG A 153 -14.87 -17.10 24.88
N PRO A 154 -14.79 -17.54 26.14
CA PRO A 154 -15.43 -16.83 27.23
C PRO A 154 -15.01 -15.35 27.30
N SER A 155 -15.95 -14.46 27.62
CA SER A 155 -15.72 -13.02 27.77
C SER A 155 -15.23 -12.33 26.48
N THR A 156 -15.76 -12.73 25.33
CA THR A 156 -15.49 -12.11 24.03
C THR A 156 -16.74 -11.48 23.45
N THR A 157 -16.58 -10.59 22.48
CA THR A 157 -17.69 -9.80 21.91
C THR A 157 -17.70 -9.86 20.39
N ILE A 158 -18.91 -9.80 19.80
CA ILE A 158 -19.14 -9.74 18.37
C ILE A 158 -20.33 -8.83 18.04
N GLY A 159 -20.26 -8.06 16.96
CA GLY A 159 -21.34 -7.19 16.49
C GLY A 159 -20.86 -5.78 16.16
N ASP A 160 -21.75 -4.77 16.35
CA ASP A 160 -21.51 -3.34 16.13
C ASP A 160 -20.91 -3.05 14.73
N CYS A 161 -21.73 -3.22 13.70
CA CYS A 161 -21.25 -3.23 12.30
C CYS A 161 -21.76 -2.05 11.48
N ALA A 162 -22.31 -1.01 12.12
CA ALA A 162 -22.77 0.16 11.39
C ALA A 162 -21.60 0.87 10.70
N PRO A 163 -21.70 1.17 9.40
CA PRO A 163 -20.67 1.91 8.71
C PRO A 163 -20.61 3.35 9.22
N ILE A 164 -19.41 3.78 9.63
CA ILE A 164 -19.15 5.14 10.11
C ILE A 164 -18.20 5.88 9.18
N SER A 165 -18.38 7.19 9.07
CA SER A 165 -17.38 8.11 8.52
C SER A 165 -16.84 9.01 9.62
N TYR A 166 -15.57 9.39 9.52
CA TYR A 166 -14.97 10.35 10.45
C TYR A 166 -15.06 11.75 9.86
N SER A 167 -15.78 12.64 10.54
CA SER A 167 -15.86 14.07 10.22
C SER A 167 -15.13 14.90 11.29
N GLY A 168 -14.97 16.20 11.05
CA GLY A 168 -14.40 17.11 12.06
C GLY A 168 -15.20 17.18 13.38
N GLU A 169 -16.43 16.68 13.39
CA GLU A 169 -17.31 16.59 14.57
C GLU A 169 -17.29 15.21 15.25
N GLY A 170 -16.45 14.29 14.76
CA GLY A 170 -16.34 12.92 15.27
C GLY A 170 -16.93 11.88 14.32
N PRO A 171 -17.04 10.61 14.77
CA PRO A 171 -17.61 9.55 13.98
C PRO A 171 -19.12 9.80 13.77
N LYS A 172 -19.55 9.75 12.51
CA LYS A 172 -20.96 9.81 12.12
C LYS A 172 -21.35 8.52 11.40
N MET A 173 -22.51 7.99 11.75
CA MET A 173 -23.07 6.84 11.05
C MET A 173 -23.43 7.24 9.61
N MET A 174 -23.10 6.38 8.68
CA MET A 174 -23.42 6.58 7.27
C MET A 174 -24.88 6.29 7.00
N GLY A 175 -25.49 7.09 6.12
CA GLY A 175 -26.91 7.00 5.82
C GLY A 175 -27.34 5.70 5.15
N GLU A 176 -28.66 5.52 4.97
CA GLU A 176 -29.35 4.32 4.47
C GLU A 176 -28.75 3.76 3.16
N LYS A 177 -28.33 4.63 2.25
CA LYS A 177 -27.72 4.23 0.98
C LYS A 177 -26.46 3.37 1.16
N PHE A 178 -25.79 3.50 2.30
CA PHE A 178 -24.62 2.72 2.70
C PHE A 178 -24.99 1.48 3.49
N GLN A 179 -25.91 1.63 4.44
CA GLN A 179 -26.33 0.54 5.29
C GLN A 179 -27.06 -0.54 4.50
N SER A 180 -27.89 -0.15 3.51
CA SER A 180 -28.73 -1.08 2.73
C SER A 180 -27.94 -2.18 2.01
N PRO A 181 -26.87 -1.90 1.25
CA PRO A 181 -26.06 -2.97 0.63
C PRO A 181 -25.35 -3.86 1.65
N LEU A 182 -24.86 -3.28 2.75
CA LEU A 182 -24.23 -4.06 3.83
C LEU A 182 -25.25 -4.96 4.52
N ARG A 183 -26.43 -4.45 4.85
CA ARG A 183 -27.56 -5.19 5.40
C ARG A 183 -27.89 -6.41 4.52
N ALA A 184 -27.99 -6.21 3.20
CA ALA A 184 -28.22 -7.29 2.25
C ALA A 184 -27.09 -8.33 2.27
N LYS A 185 -25.82 -7.90 2.43
CA LYS A 185 -24.68 -8.81 2.53
C LYS A 185 -24.72 -9.61 3.83
N PHE A 186 -24.99 -8.99 4.98
CA PHE A 186 -25.16 -9.67 6.27
C PHE A 186 -26.28 -10.70 6.21
N ARG A 187 -27.46 -10.33 5.68
CA ARG A 187 -28.59 -11.24 5.46
C ARG A 187 -28.20 -12.43 4.59
N SER A 188 -27.49 -12.19 3.50
CA SER A 188 -27.06 -13.26 2.58
C SER A 188 -26.08 -14.23 3.25
N LEU A 189 -25.08 -13.73 3.98
CA LEU A 189 -24.13 -14.55 4.72
C LEU A 189 -24.80 -15.34 5.84
N ALA A 190 -25.72 -14.72 6.58
CA ALA A 190 -26.49 -15.36 7.63
C ALA A 190 -27.33 -16.52 7.09
N ARG A 191 -28.05 -16.33 5.99
CA ARG A 191 -28.82 -17.39 5.33
C ARG A 191 -27.92 -18.54 4.86
N ARG A 192 -26.77 -18.21 4.25
CA ARG A 192 -25.81 -19.22 3.75
C ARG A 192 -25.28 -20.11 4.86
N ASN A 193 -24.93 -19.52 6.01
CA ASN A 193 -24.23 -20.20 7.10
C ASN A 193 -25.15 -20.54 8.28
N HIS A 194 -26.49 -20.45 8.06
CA HIS A 194 -27.52 -20.80 9.06
C HIS A 194 -27.44 -19.99 10.36
N TYR A 195 -27.12 -18.71 10.26
CA TYR A 195 -27.28 -17.73 11.35
C TYR A 195 -28.65 -17.03 11.24
N PRO A 196 -29.15 -16.40 12.31
CA PRO A 196 -30.41 -15.65 12.28
C PRO A 196 -30.31 -14.39 11.38
N PRO A 197 -30.99 -14.33 10.22
CA PRO A 197 -30.81 -13.21 9.28
C PRO A 197 -31.24 -11.84 9.83
N THR A 198 -32.40 -11.79 10.50
CA THR A 198 -32.94 -10.53 11.07
C THR A 198 -32.01 -9.95 12.14
N LEU A 199 -31.41 -10.81 12.99
CA LEU A 199 -30.43 -10.38 13.96
C LEU A 199 -29.11 -9.95 13.32
N ALA A 200 -28.68 -10.61 12.23
CA ALA A 200 -27.50 -10.18 11.49
C ALA A 200 -27.69 -8.79 10.85
N GLU A 201 -28.87 -8.45 10.40
CA GLU A 201 -29.21 -7.13 9.89
C GLU A 201 -29.21 -6.05 10.99
N ALA A 202 -29.64 -6.41 12.21
CA ALA A 202 -29.61 -5.53 13.36
C ALA A 202 -28.19 -5.19 13.87
N MET A 203 -27.15 -5.95 13.43
CA MET A 203 -25.76 -5.54 13.68
C MET A 203 -25.34 -4.31 12.89
N VAL A 204 -26.03 -4.01 11.77
CA VAL A 204 -25.68 -2.95 10.81
C VAL A 204 -26.60 -1.73 10.92
N THR A 205 -27.83 -1.93 11.44
CA THR A 205 -28.91 -0.96 11.34
C THR A 205 -29.37 -0.50 12.72
N GLU A 206 -29.04 0.73 13.12
CA GLU A 206 -29.39 1.32 14.41
C GLU A 206 -30.90 1.46 14.62
N GLY A 207 -31.65 1.77 13.57
CA GLY A 207 -33.12 1.94 13.65
C GLY A 207 -33.92 0.65 13.64
N MET A 208 -33.29 -0.52 13.75
CA MET A 208 -33.96 -1.82 13.62
C MET A 208 -34.28 -2.42 14.98
N GLU A 209 -35.54 -2.35 15.39
CA GLU A 209 -36.04 -3.02 16.59
C GLU A 209 -36.36 -4.49 16.27
N VAL A 210 -35.82 -5.44 17.07
CA VAL A 210 -35.99 -6.89 16.84
C VAL A 210 -36.56 -7.56 18.08
N TYR A 211 -37.59 -8.38 17.85
CA TYR A 211 -38.26 -9.19 18.85
C TYR A 211 -37.95 -10.68 18.70
N ALA A 212 -37.66 -11.35 19.80
CA ALA A 212 -37.74 -12.81 19.90
C ALA A 212 -39.17 -13.20 20.28
N ILE A 213 -39.84 -13.91 19.40
CA ILE A 213 -41.24 -14.32 19.56
C ILE A 213 -41.30 -15.83 19.57
N THR A 214 -41.97 -16.38 20.57
CA THR A 214 -42.21 -17.83 20.65
C THR A 214 -43.64 -18.12 20.19
N ILE A 215 -43.74 -18.83 19.07
CA ILE A 215 -45.03 -19.30 18.49
C ILE A 215 -44.95 -20.83 18.40
N ARG A 216 -45.93 -21.55 18.92
CA ARG A 216 -45.96 -23.03 18.91
C ARG A 216 -44.67 -23.70 19.39
N GLY A 217 -44.06 -23.11 20.44
CA GLY A 217 -42.79 -23.60 21.03
C GLY A 217 -41.54 -23.35 20.20
N LYS A 218 -41.61 -22.60 19.09
CA LYS A 218 -40.48 -22.20 18.25
C LYS A 218 -40.19 -20.73 18.39
N THR A 219 -38.97 -20.36 18.70
CA THR A 219 -38.53 -18.96 18.75
C THR A 219 -38.19 -18.49 17.33
N ARG A 220 -38.75 -17.34 16.95
CA ARG A 220 -38.45 -16.62 15.69
C ARG A 220 -38.02 -15.21 16.03
N TYR A 221 -37.09 -14.68 15.25
CA TYR A 221 -36.64 -13.29 15.36
C TYR A 221 -37.31 -12.50 14.25
N LEU A 222 -38.11 -11.49 14.61
CA LEU A 222 -38.85 -10.66 13.69
C LEU A 222 -38.53 -9.20 13.98
N ASP A 223 -38.39 -8.40 12.93
CA ASP A 223 -38.34 -6.96 13.09
C ASP A 223 -39.73 -6.38 13.38
N LYS A 224 -39.76 -5.08 13.71
CA LYS A 224 -41.01 -4.36 14.07
C LYS A 224 -42.08 -4.47 12.98
N GLN A 225 -41.67 -4.41 11.70
CA GLN A 225 -42.60 -4.48 10.59
C GLN A 225 -43.07 -5.93 10.35
N GLU A 226 -42.14 -6.89 10.33
CA GLU A 226 -42.47 -8.33 10.22
C GLU A 226 -43.43 -8.77 11.34
N TYR A 227 -43.22 -8.22 12.56
CA TYR A 227 -44.14 -8.48 13.69
C TYR A 227 -45.51 -7.87 13.46
N ALA A 228 -45.57 -6.61 12.95
CA ALA A 228 -46.87 -5.94 12.66
C ALA A 228 -47.66 -6.68 11.58
N ASP A 229 -46.97 -7.22 10.57
CA ASP A 229 -47.55 -7.93 9.42
C ASP A 229 -47.93 -9.39 9.73
N LEU A 230 -47.69 -9.90 10.95
CA LEU A 230 -48.11 -11.23 11.36
C LEU A 230 -49.64 -11.36 11.26
N PRO A 231 -50.17 -12.49 10.74
CA PRO A 231 -51.59 -12.83 10.81
C PRO A 231 -52.09 -12.83 12.25
N GLU A 232 -53.32 -12.36 12.50
CA GLU A 232 -53.90 -12.32 13.86
C GLU A 232 -53.91 -13.72 14.51
N THR A 233 -54.14 -14.79 13.71
CA THR A 233 -54.09 -16.18 14.17
C THR A 233 -52.70 -16.55 14.76
N ASP A 234 -51.61 -16.07 14.17
CA ASP A 234 -50.26 -16.29 14.68
C ASP A 234 -49.98 -15.39 15.89
N LYS A 235 -50.53 -14.16 15.95
CA LYS A 235 -50.40 -13.27 17.11
C LYS A 235 -51.10 -13.84 18.34
N GLU A 236 -52.26 -14.48 18.20
CA GLU A 236 -52.97 -15.17 19.30
C GLU A 236 -52.19 -16.36 19.86
N GLU A 237 -51.34 -17.01 19.05
CA GLU A 237 -50.51 -18.16 19.45
C GLU A 237 -49.17 -17.76 20.04
N ILE A 238 -48.92 -16.47 20.22
CA ILE A 238 -47.65 -15.98 20.84
C ILE A 238 -47.67 -16.32 22.33
N THR A 239 -46.73 -17.18 22.75
CA THR A 239 -46.56 -17.57 24.14
C THR A 239 -45.56 -16.66 24.89
N ALA A 240 -44.60 -16.06 24.16
CA ALA A 240 -43.63 -15.12 24.73
C ALA A 240 -43.17 -14.12 23.67
N LYS A 241 -43.00 -12.85 24.08
CA LYS A 241 -42.37 -11.77 23.30
C LYS A 241 -41.31 -11.11 24.15
N LYS A 242 -40.10 -10.98 23.61
CA LYS A 242 -38.98 -10.27 24.25
C LYS A 242 -38.27 -9.41 23.23
N THR A 243 -38.02 -8.14 23.54
CA THR A 243 -37.15 -7.29 22.73
C THR A 243 -35.69 -7.77 22.89
N VAL A 244 -35.05 -8.05 21.77
CA VAL A 244 -33.63 -8.46 21.68
C VAL A 244 -32.75 -7.27 21.35
N VAL A 245 -33.21 -6.42 20.41
CA VAL A 245 -32.54 -5.18 20.02
C VAL A 245 -33.56 -4.08 20.10
N ALA A 246 -33.27 -3.03 20.87
CA ALA A 246 -34.16 -1.85 20.97
C ALA A 246 -33.89 -0.87 19.82
N GLU A 247 -34.88 0.00 19.56
CA GLU A 247 -34.72 1.06 18.57
C GLU A 247 -33.61 2.02 19.02
N GLY A 248 -32.67 2.33 18.15
CA GLY A 248 -31.50 3.17 18.44
C GLY A 248 -30.28 2.39 18.96
N GLU A 249 -30.34 1.05 19.03
CA GLU A 249 -29.24 0.19 19.43
C GLU A 249 -28.74 -0.66 18.26
N LEU A 250 -27.44 -0.91 18.22
CA LEU A 250 -26.83 -1.90 17.33
C LEU A 250 -26.64 -3.23 18.08
N LEU A 251 -26.94 -4.35 17.44
CA LEU A 251 -26.73 -5.65 18.06
C LEU A 251 -25.22 -5.92 18.27
N THR A 252 -24.84 -5.96 19.53
CA THR A 252 -23.54 -6.40 20.00
C THR A 252 -23.78 -7.47 21.06
N MET A 253 -23.09 -8.61 20.94
CA MET A 253 -23.30 -9.78 21.77
C MET A 253 -22.03 -10.18 22.48
N ASP A 254 -22.16 -10.64 23.71
CA ASP A 254 -21.13 -11.47 24.37
C ASP A 254 -21.19 -12.92 23.88
N ASP A 255 -20.29 -13.76 24.35
CA ASP A 255 -20.22 -15.18 23.97
C ASP A 255 -21.46 -15.99 24.38
N ALA A 256 -22.05 -15.66 25.54
CA ALA A 256 -23.25 -16.34 26.04
C ALA A 256 -24.50 -15.94 25.23
N GLU A 257 -24.64 -14.65 24.90
CA GLU A 257 -25.71 -14.15 24.05
C GLU A 257 -25.58 -14.67 22.62
N ALA A 258 -24.37 -14.66 22.05
CA ALA A 258 -24.12 -15.19 20.73
C ALA A 258 -24.46 -16.69 20.60
N LEU A 259 -24.19 -17.47 21.66
CA LEU A 259 -24.59 -18.88 21.74
C LEU A 259 -26.12 -19.02 21.82
N LYS A 260 -26.77 -18.26 22.71
CA LYS A 260 -28.21 -18.30 22.91
C LYS A 260 -29.00 -17.85 21.70
N LEU A 261 -28.51 -16.82 21.00
CA LEU A 261 -29.15 -16.27 19.79
C LEU A 261 -28.84 -17.08 18.53
N GLY A 262 -27.99 -18.10 18.60
CA GLY A 262 -27.72 -19.03 17.50
C GLY A 262 -26.63 -18.58 16.52
N PHE A 263 -25.80 -17.61 16.90
CA PHE A 263 -24.60 -17.25 16.14
C PHE A 263 -23.42 -18.13 16.49
N SER A 264 -23.03 -18.21 17.78
CA SER A 264 -21.97 -19.10 18.19
C SER A 264 -22.44 -20.55 18.25
N ARG A 265 -21.61 -21.49 17.78
CA ARG A 265 -21.87 -22.93 17.90
C ARG A 265 -21.46 -23.49 19.24
N MET A 266 -20.48 -22.87 19.88
CA MET A 266 -19.96 -23.25 21.20
C MET A 266 -19.11 -22.14 21.80
N THR A 267 -18.97 -22.14 23.11
CA THR A 267 -18.01 -21.32 23.87
C THR A 267 -16.93 -22.23 24.42
N VAL A 268 -15.67 -22.04 24.00
CA VAL A 268 -14.51 -22.84 24.41
C VAL A 268 -13.27 -21.96 24.54
N SER A 269 -12.33 -22.35 25.40
CA SER A 269 -11.16 -21.51 25.70
C SER A 269 -10.05 -21.61 24.66
N THR A 270 -9.95 -22.74 23.94
CA THR A 270 -8.85 -23.00 22.98
C THR A 270 -9.35 -23.63 21.70
N ILE A 271 -8.51 -23.51 20.66
CA ILE A 271 -8.77 -24.15 19.36
C ILE A 271 -8.76 -25.68 19.51
N GLU A 272 -7.91 -26.21 20.38
CA GLU A 272 -7.80 -27.64 20.67
C GLU A 272 -9.08 -28.20 21.31
N GLU A 273 -9.68 -27.46 22.24
CA GLU A 273 -10.99 -27.78 22.83
C GLU A 273 -12.08 -27.76 21.74
N MET A 274 -12.09 -26.78 20.88
CA MET A 274 -13.00 -26.70 19.74
C MET A 274 -12.88 -27.92 18.82
N LEU A 275 -11.63 -28.31 18.47
CA LEU A 275 -11.38 -29.46 17.61
C LEU A 275 -11.88 -30.76 18.26
N LYS A 276 -11.61 -30.93 19.56
CA LYS A 276 -12.11 -32.08 20.34
C LYS A 276 -13.64 -32.12 20.37
N ALA A 277 -14.30 -30.98 20.63
CA ALA A 277 -15.76 -30.86 20.61
C ALA A 277 -16.37 -31.17 19.24
N LYS A 278 -15.66 -30.88 18.15
CA LYS A 278 -16.05 -31.22 16.76
C LYS A 278 -15.72 -32.70 16.39
N GLY A 279 -15.17 -33.51 17.32
CA GLY A 279 -14.79 -34.90 17.08
C GLY A 279 -13.49 -35.06 16.26
N ILE A 280 -12.72 -34.00 16.08
CA ILE A 280 -11.44 -34.02 15.37
C ILE A 280 -10.34 -34.34 16.38
N THR A 281 -9.92 -35.59 16.44
CA THR A 281 -8.94 -36.06 17.43
C THR A 281 -7.53 -36.23 16.84
N ASN A 282 -7.43 -36.53 15.53
CA ASN A 282 -6.16 -36.67 14.83
C ASN A 282 -5.93 -35.49 13.89
N TYR A 283 -5.23 -34.46 14.37
CA TYR A 283 -5.03 -33.23 13.62
C TYR A 283 -3.59 -32.72 13.71
N GLN A 284 -3.24 -31.84 12.78
CA GLN A 284 -2.03 -31.05 12.79
C GLN A 284 -2.39 -29.57 12.64
N ILE A 285 -2.09 -28.77 13.68
CA ILE A 285 -2.27 -27.32 13.62
C ILE A 285 -1.08 -26.69 12.92
N ILE A 286 -1.36 -25.91 11.89
CA ILE A 286 -0.40 -25.13 11.11
C ILE A 286 -0.80 -23.66 11.25
N ARG A 287 -0.02 -22.89 11.99
CA ARG A 287 -0.24 -21.43 12.12
C ARG A 287 0.36 -20.72 10.93
N VAL A 288 -0.49 -20.05 10.15
CA VAL A 288 -0.03 -19.22 9.04
C VAL A 288 0.46 -17.89 9.61
N GLN A 289 1.71 -17.57 9.33
CA GLN A 289 2.30 -16.31 9.76
C GLN A 289 2.32 -15.31 8.61
N GLU A 290 2.22 -14.04 8.95
CA GLU A 290 2.49 -12.97 8.02
C GLU A 290 3.94 -13.05 7.55
N SER A 291 4.15 -12.81 6.26
CA SER A 291 5.49 -12.73 5.70
C SER A 291 6.21 -11.46 6.16
N TRP A 292 7.54 -11.46 6.07
CA TRP A 292 8.32 -10.25 6.35
C TRP A 292 7.86 -9.06 5.47
N SER A 293 7.53 -9.33 4.21
CA SER A 293 7.06 -8.28 3.26
C SER A 293 5.71 -7.68 3.68
N GLU A 294 4.77 -8.50 4.20
CA GLU A 294 3.47 -8.02 4.69
C GLU A 294 3.63 -7.15 5.95
N ASN A 295 4.48 -7.58 6.90
CA ASN A 295 4.80 -6.79 8.08
C ASN A 295 5.51 -5.48 7.71
N PHE A 296 6.45 -5.53 6.75
CA PHE A 296 7.13 -4.35 6.24
C PHE A 296 6.15 -3.39 5.55
N GLY A 297 5.25 -3.91 4.70
CA GLY A 297 4.22 -3.11 4.07
C GLY A 297 3.33 -2.38 5.08
N ARG A 298 2.90 -3.09 6.14
CA ARG A 298 2.11 -2.51 7.24
C ARG A 298 2.89 -1.42 8.01
N LEU A 299 4.20 -1.61 8.22
CA LEU A 299 5.06 -0.57 8.79
C LEU A 299 5.11 0.67 7.91
N ILE A 300 5.31 0.50 6.58
CA ILE A 300 5.34 1.61 5.62
C ILE A 300 4.04 2.42 5.65
N VAL A 301 2.87 1.76 5.72
CA VAL A 301 1.57 2.46 5.84
C VAL A 301 1.55 3.36 7.08
N LYS A 302 2.01 2.86 8.23
CA LYS A 302 2.03 3.63 9.49
C LYS A 302 2.95 4.85 9.43
N ILE A 303 4.11 4.73 8.79
CA ILE A 303 5.08 5.82 8.68
C ILE A 303 4.96 6.62 7.38
N ALA A 304 3.99 6.29 6.50
CA ALA A 304 3.80 6.98 5.22
C ALA A 304 3.70 8.51 5.34
N PRO A 305 2.97 9.10 6.31
CA PRO A 305 2.95 10.55 6.47
C PRO A 305 4.34 11.15 6.73
N ILE A 306 5.18 10.47 7.52
CA ILE A 306 6.55 10.90 7.81
C ILE A 306 7.41 10.77 6.54
N LEU A 307 7.31 9.63 5.83
CA LEU A 307 8.04 9.41 4.58
C LEU A 307 7.66 10.44 3.52
N LEU A 308 6.39 10.85 3.43
CA LEU A 308 5.94 11.91 2.53
C LEU A 308 6.58 13.26 2.88
N ILE A 309 6.56 13.65 4.15
CA ILE A 309 7.16 14.91 4.61
C ILE A 309 8.66 14.93 4.32
N VAL A 310 9.37 13.86 4.71
CA VAL A 310 10.81 13.72 4.48
C VAL A 310 11.13 13.68 2.99
N GLY A 311 10.37 12.89 2.22
CA GLY A 311 10.57 12.73 0.79
C GLY A 311 10.39 14.02 0.01
N LEU A 312 9.27 14.71 0.22
CA LEU A 312 8.98 15.99 -0.43
C LEU A 312 9.93 17.09 0.03
N GLY A 313 10.24 17.14 1.33
CA GLY A 313 11.17 18.10 1.89
C GLY A 313 12.58 17.91 1.36
N ALA A 314 13.05 16.68 1.25
CA ALA A 314 14.35 16.34 0.69
C ALA A 314 14.44 16.70 -0.81
N LEU A 315 13.40 16.43 -1.60
CA LEU A 315 13.33 16.88 -3.00
C LEU A 315 13.34 18.40 -3.12
N TYR A 316 12.62 19.12 -2.23
CA TYR A 316 12.65 20.58 -2.24
C TYR A 316 14.03 21.14 -1.90
N VAL A 317 14.74 20.53 -0.94
CA VAL A 317 16.14 20.92 -0.61
C VAL A 317 17.05 20.71 -1.81
N GLU A 318 16.94 19.59 -2.51
CA GLU A 318 17.71 19.31 -3.74
C GLU A 318 17.44 20.34 -4.85
N LEU A 319 16.17 20.77 -5.01
CA LEU A 319 15.81 21.83 -5.96
C LEU A 319 16.47 23.18 -5.66
N LYS A 320 16.68 23.49 -4.38
CA LYS A 320 17.28 24.77 -3.95
C LYS A 320 18.81 24.74 -3.91
N ALA A 321 19.41 23.56 -3.78
CA ALA A 321 20.85 23.34 -3.79
C ALA A 321 21.21 22.27 -4.82
N PRO A 322 21.10 22.57 -6.14
CA PRO A 322 21.23 21.58 -7.19
C PRO A 322 22.64 20.97 -7.22
N GLY A 323 22.74 19.67 -7.18
CA GLY A 323 24.00 18.94 -7.21
C GLY A 323 23.79 17.42 -7.31
N PHE A 324 22.54 16.93 -7.42
CA PHE A 324 22.15 15.52 -7.33
C PHE A 324 22.83 14.83 -6.15
N GLY A 325 22.58 15.37 -4.98
CA GLY A 325 23.20 14.94 -3.74
C GLY A 325 22.34 13.95 -2.95
N LEU A 326 22.76 13.72 -1.72
CA LEU A 326 22.06 12.86 -0.77
C LEU A 326 20.58 13.22 -0.57
N PRO A 327 20.17 14.52 -0.50
CA PRO A 327 18.76 14.86 -0.33
C PRO A 327 17.85 14.32 -1.45
N GLY A 328 18.27 14.46 -2.72
CA GLY A 328 17.50 13.97 -3.86
C GLY A 328 17.29 12.45 -3.82
N ILE A 329 18.35 11.71 -3.50
CA ILE A 329 18.31 10.24 -3.35
C ILE A 329 17.33 9.84 -2.22
N VAL A 330 17.44 10.48 -1.05
CA VAL A 330 16.55 10.24 0.10
C VAL A 330 15.10 10.53 -0.28
N GLY A 331 14.85 11.64 -0.99
CA GLY A 331 13.53 12.01 -1.47
C GLY A 331 12.89 10.95 -2.36
N ILE A 332 13.64 10.47 -3.35
CA ILE A 332 13.19 9.43 -4.29
C ILE A 332 12.93 8.11 -3.55
N ILE A 333 13.81 7.71 -2.63
CA ILE A 333 13.64 6.48 -1.85
C ILE A 333 12.37 6.56 -0.99
N CYS A 334 12.16 7.65 -0.25
CA CYS A 334 11.01 7.83 0.62
C CYS A 334 9.68 7.77 -0.17
N LEU A 335 9.57 8.52 -1.27
CA LEU A 335 8.38 8.51 -2.11
C LEU A 335 8.20 7.16 -2.81
N GLY A 336 9.29 6.55 -3.27
CA GLY A 336 9.29 5.23 -3.88
C GLY A 336 8.78 4.14 -2.93
N LEU A 337 9.18 4.17 -1.66
CA LEU A 337 8.70 3.22 -0.66
C LEU A 337 7.19 3.36 -0.42
N VAL A 338 6.69 4.60 -0.26
CA VAL A 338 5.26 4.85 -0.07
C VAL A 338 4.48 4.36 -1.28
N PHE A 339 4.88 4.76 -2.48
CA PHE A 339 4.19 4.38 -3.71
C PHE A 339 4.23 2.87 -3.96
N PHE A 340 5.41 2.24 -3.85
CA PHE A 340 5.59 0.81 -4.05
C PHE A 340 4.72 -0.01 -3.10
N ASN A 341 4.60 0.44 -1.85
CA ASN A 341 3.71 -0.21 -0.90
C ASN A 341 2.24 -0.10 -1.30
N GLN A 342 1.79 1.09 -1.78
CA GLN A 342 0.40 1.26 -2.26
C GLN A 342 0.11 0.38 -3.49
N TYR A 343 1.09 0.21 -4.37
CA TYR A 343 0.99 -0.70 -5.51
C TYR A 343 0.88 -2.16 -5.08
N LEU A 344 1.70 -2.62 -4.12
CA LEU A 344 1.66 -4.00 -3.60
C LEU A 344 0.34 -4.33 -2.92
N VAL A 345 -0.28 -3.35 -2.26
CA VAL A 345 -1.58 -3.50 -1.58
C VAL A 345 -2.76 -3.40 -2.57
N GLY A 346 -2.48 -3.12 -3.86
CA GLY A 346 -3.50 -3.04 -4.91
C GLY A 346 -4.33 -1.74 -4.89
N LEU A 347 -3.89 -0.72 -4.15
CA LEU A 347 -4.52 0.61 -4.14
C LEU A 347 -4.03 1.50 -5.28
N ALA A 348 -2.77 1.35 -5.70
CA ALA A 348 -2.20 2.09 -6.81
C ALA A 348 -2.14 1.24 -8.08
N ASN A 349 -2.47 1.85 -9.21
CA ASN A 349 -2.42 1.24 -10.53
C ASN A 349 -1.25 1.82 -11.35
N TYR A 350 -1.07 1.32 -12.57
CA TYR A 350 -0.04 1.83 -13.50
C TYR A 350 -0.23 3.31 -13.86
N THR A 351 -1.46 3.83 -13.83
CA THR A 351 -1.78 5.22 -14.14
C THR A 351 -1.19 6.18 -13.11
N GLU A 352 -1.30 5.87 -11.83
CA GLU A 352 -0.73 6.65 -10.73
C GLU A 352 0.79 6.62 -10.77
N LEU A 353 1.36 5.43 -11.07
CA LEU A 353 2.81 5.27 -11.27
C LEU A 353 3.31 6.16 -12.41
N LEU A 354 2.64 6.12 -13.56
CA LEU A 354 3.01 6.93 -14.73
C LEU A 354 2.91 8.43 -14.41
N LEU A 355 1.90 8.84 -13.65
CA LEU A 355 1.71 10.24 -13.27
C LEU A 355 2.82 10.73 -12.34
N ILE A 356 3.19 9.92 -11.34
CA ILE A 356 4.31 10.23 -10.43
C ILE A 356 5.63 10.26 -11.20
N LEU A 357 5.87 9.27 -12.07
CA LEU A 357 7.07 9.20 -12.91
C LEU A 357 7.18 10.43 -13.82
N LEU A 358 6.07 10.81 -14.48
CA LEU A 358 6.00 12.02 -15.28
C LEU A 358 6.37 13.25 -14.45
N GLY A 359 5.83 13.36 -13.24
CA GLY A 359 6.14 14.44 -12.32
C GLY A 359 7.63 14.51 -11.95
N VAL A 360 8.25 13.35 -11.69
CA VAL A 360 9.70 13.27 -11.41
C VAL A 360 10.52 13.67 -12.64
N VAL A 361 10.13 13.24 -13.83
CA VAL A 361 10.81 13.63 -15.09
C VAL A 361 10.70 15.13 -15.33
N LEU A 362 9.51 15.72 -15.10
CA LEU A 362 9.32 17.17 -15.24
C LEU A 362 10.18 17.97 -14.24
N LEU A 363 10.29 17.49 -12.98
CA LEU A 363 11.18 18.09 -12.00
C LEU A 363 12.66 17.96 -12.41
N ALA A 364 13.06 16.79 -12.93
CA ALA A 364 14.41 16.60 -13.44
C ALA A 364 14.71 17.52 -14.63
N MET A 365 13.77 17.68 -15.56
CA MET A 365 13.91 18.64 -16.68
C MET A 365 14.08 20.09 -16.19
N GLU A 366 13.31 20.48 -15.17
CA GLU A 366 13.44 21.81 -14.56
C GLU A 366 14.83 22.04 -13.95
N ILE A 367 15.39 21.02 -13.28
CA ILE A 367 16.69 21.12 -12.62
C ILE A 367 17.84 21.16 -13.64
N PHE A 368 17.80 20.28 -14.64
CA PHE A 368 18.95 20.02 -15.52
C PHE A 368 18.89 20.76 -16.87
N VAL A 369 17.72 21.12 -17.35
CA VAL A 369 17.51 21.66 -18.72
C VAL A 369 17.01 23.10 -18.70
N LEU A 370 16.11 23.43 -17.79
CA LEU A 370 15.45 24.74 -17.68
C LEU A 370 15.85 25.40 -16.35
N PRO A 371 17.00 26.08 -16.29
CA PRO A 371 17.46 26.67 -15.01
C PRO A 371 16.52 27.77 -14.55
N GLY A 372 15.73 27.50 -13.50
CA GLY A 372 14.76 28.38 -12.88
C GLY A 372 13.50 27.61 -12.50
N PHE A 373 12.79 27.98 -11.41
CA PHE A 373 11.54 27.32 -11.05
C PHE A 373 10.40 27.86 -11.92
N GLY A 374 10.12 27.17 -13.02
CA GLY A 374 9.14 27.56 -14.01
C GLY A 374 7.96 26.58 -14.12
N ILE A 375 7.34 26.55 -15.31
CA ILE A 375 6.11 25.77 -15.57
C ILE A 375 6.32 24.27 -15.39
N ALA A 376 7.49 23.74 -15.80
CA ALA A 376 7.80 22.33 -15.69
C ALA A 376 7.92 21.87 -14.23
N GLY A 377 8.51 22.69 -13.37
CA GLY A 377 8.60 22.40 -11.93
C GLY A 377 7.24 22.38 -11.24
N ILE A 378 6.39 23.38 -11.54
CA ILE A 378 5.01 23.43 -11.01
C ILE A 378 4.21 22.22 -11.49
N ALA A 379 4.26 21.93 -12.80
CA ALA A 379 3.57 20.77 -13.39
C ALA A 379 4.08 19.45 -12.77
N GLY A 380 5.38 19.32 -12.52
CA GLY A 380 5.99 18.17 -11.86
C GLY A 380 5.43 17.93 -10.46
N PHE A 381 5.35 18.98 -9.63
CA PHE A 381 4.76 18.88 -8.29
C PHE A 381 3.26 18.56 -8.34
N LEU A 382 2.51 19.12 -9.27
CA LEU A 382 1.10 18.80 -9.46
C LEU A 382 0.91 17.33 -9.86
N CYS A 383 1.70 16.83 -10.81
CA CYS A 383 1.64 15.42 -11.22
C CYS A 383 1.96 14.47 -10.07
N ILE A 384 3.00 14.75 -9.28
CA ILE A 384 3.33 13.96 -8.08
C ILE A 384 2.17 14.03 -7.07
N GLY A 385 1.66 15.23 -6.78
CA GLY A 385 0.58 15.42 -5.81
C GLY A 385 -0.69 14.67 -6.20
N ILE A 386 -1.13 14.79 -7.45
CA ILE A 386 -2.30 14.09 -7.97
C ILE A 386 -2.06 12.57 -7.96
N GLY A 387 -0.90 12.11 -8.45
CA GLY A 387 -0.54 10.70 -8.43
C GLY A 387 -0.53 10.11 -7.02
N MET A 388 -0.04 10.86 -6.02
CA MET A 388 -0.06 10.46 -4.62
C MET A 388 -1.48 10.42 -4.05
N ILE A 389 -2.33 11.40 -4.35
CA ILE A 389 -3.75 11.39 -3.91
C ILE A 389 -4.44 10.15 -4.47
N LEU A 390 -4.30 9.88 -5.76
CA LEU A 390 -4.94 8.75 -6.42
C LEU A 390 -4.39 7.41 -5.91
N SER A 391 -3.11 7.32 -5.54
CA SER A 391 -2.51 6.07 -5.02
C SER A 391 -3.03 5.64 -3.65
N PHE A 392 -3.73 6.52 -2.93
CA PHE A 392 -4.36 6.20 -1.64
C PHE A 392 -5.83 5.75 -1.75
N GLN A 393 -6.35 5.60 -2.98
CA GLN A 393 -7.74 5.24 -3.25
C GLN A 393 -7.83 4.39 -4.52
N ASP A 394 -8.94 3.66 -4.66
CA ASP A 394 -9.23 2.76 -5.78
C ASP A 394 -10.11 3.38 -6.88
N PHE A 395 -10.39 4.69 -6.79
CA PHE A 395 -11.21 5.43 -7.74
C PHE A 395 -10.53 6.75 -8.15
N VAL A 396 -10.77 7.20 -9.37
CA VAL A 396 -10.27 8.49 -9.89
C VAL A 396 -11.26 9.62 -9.62
N ILE A 397 -12.54 9.36 -9.91
CA ILE A 397 -13.63 10.34 -9.69
C ILE A 397 -14.61 9.71 -8.70
N PRO A 398 -14.89 10.39 -7.57
CA PRO A 398 -15.81 9.86 -6.59
C PRO A 398 -17.22 9.73 -7.18
N ASN A 399 -17.84 8.58 -6.94
CA ASN A 399 -19.23 8.37 -7.32
C ASN A 399 -20.15 9.15 -6.37
N PRO A 400 -20.99 10.08 -6.88
CA PRO A 400 -21.93 10.85 -6.03
C PRO A 400 -22.90 9.96 -5.24
N ALA A 401 -23.09 8.74 -5.69
CA ALA A 401 -23.90 7.75 -5.01
C ALA A 401 -23.20 7.13 -3.79
N LEU A 402 -21.90 7.36 -3.61
CA LEU A 402 -21.06 6.78 -2.57
C LEU A 402 -20.38 7.90 -1.77
N PRO A 403 -21.06 8.50 -0.75
CA PRO A 403 -20.53 9.65 0.00
C PRO A 403 -19.14 9.43 0.60
N TRP A 404 -18.83 8.20 1.01
CA TRP A 404 -17.52 7.85 1.57
C TRP A 404 -16.35 8.04 0.60
N GLN A 405 -16.57 7.92 -0.71
CA GLN A 405 -15.53 8.21 -1.67
C GLN A 405 -15.14 9.69 -1.67
N GLN A 406 -16.09 10.58 -1.42
CA GLN A 406 -15.81 12.01 -1.24
C GLN A 406 -15.02 12.25 0.04
N ASP A 407 -15.38 11.58 1.14
CA ASP A 407 -14.66 11.69 2.41
C ASP A 407 -13.23 11.16 2.30
N ILE A 408 -13.04 10.01 1.62
CA ILE A 408 -11.70 9.46 1.34
C ILE A 408 -10.89 10.42 0.47
N LEU A 409 -11.46 10.93 -0.62
CA LEU A 409 -10.77 11.89 -1.50
C LEU A 409 -10.37 13.15 -0.71
N THR A 410 -11.28 13.72 0.06
CA THR A 410 -11.02 14.91 0.86
C THR A 410 -9.91 14.65 1.89
N THR A 411 -9.96 13.52 2.58
CA THR A 411 -8.94 13.11 3.54
C THR A 411 -7.57 12.93 2.87
N ASN A 412 -7.52 12.30 1.69
CA ASN A 412 -6.28 12.12 0.95
C ASN A 412 -5.72 13.45 0.42
N ILE A 413 -6.58 14.35 -0.05
CA ILE A 413 -6.19 15.72 -0.44
C ILE A 413 -5.57 16.45 0.77
N ILE A 414 -6.24 16.46 1.92
CA ILE A 414 -5.74 17.13 3.13
C ILE A 414 -4.42 16.51 3.57
N ARG A 415 -4.30 15.18 3.53
CA ARG A 415 -3.07 14.46 3.89
C ARG A 415 -1.90 14.84 2.98
N VAL A 416 -2.09 14.82 1.68
CA VAL A 416 -1.04 15.12 0.71
C VAL A 416 -0.68 16.60 0.73
N LEU A 417 -1.66 17.52 0.72
CA LEU A 417 -1.41 18.96 0.82
C LEU A 417 -0.75 19.32 2.16
N GLY A 418 -1.23 18.73 3.26
CA GLY A 418 -0.62 18.89 4.57
C GLY A 418 0.84 18.42 4.59
N ALA A 419 1.16 17.29 3.94
CA ALA A 419 2.52 16.82 3.79
C ALA A 419 3.39 17.79 2.97
N PHE A 420 2.87 18.33 1.87
CA PHE A 420 3.58 19.35 1.07
C PHE A 420 3.90 20.60 1.89
N VAL A 421 2.90 21.15 2.59
CA VAL A 421 3.08 22.37 3.42
C VAL A 421 4.08 22.10 4.55
N THR A 422 3.92 20.97 5.24
CA THR A 422 4.82 20.60 6.34
C THR A 422 6.23 20.35 5.82
N ALA A 423 6.39 19.64 4.71
CA ALA A 423 7.68 19.41 4.07
C ALA A 423 8.37 20.72 3.67
N PHE A 424 7.62 21.66 3.10
CA PHE A 424 8.12 22.99 2.74
C PHE A 424 8.62 23.76 3.98
N LEU A 425 7.83 23.79 5.05
CA LEU A 425 8.21 24.47 6.29
C LEU A 425 9.45 23.83 6.94
N VAL A 426 9.48 22.48 7.01
CA VAL A 426 10.62 21.74 7.54
C VAL A 426 11.86 21.98 6.70
N ALA A 427 11.74 21.98 5.36
CA ALA A 427 12.86 22.27 4.47
C ALA A 427 13.37 23.72 4.60
N LEU A 428 12.48 24.71 4.77
CA LEU A 428 12.87 26.08 5.05
C LEU A 428 13.65 26.19 6.36
N LEU A 429 13.17 25.54 7.42
CA LEU A 429 13.85 25.52 8.72
C LEU A 429 15.20 24.82 8.61
N PHE A 430 15.26 23.70 7.88
CA PHE A 430 16.52 22.99 7.60
C PHE A 430 17.53 23.89 6.87
N LEU A 431 17.12 24.53 5.77
CA LEU A 431 17.96 25.42 4.99
C LEU A 431 18.45 26.62 5.81
N ARG A 432 17.56 27.19 6.65
CA ARG A 432 17.90 28.39 7.44
C ARG A 432 18.78 28.09 8.65
N PHE A 433 18.52 27.00 9.36
CA PHE A 433 19.17 26.75 10.66
C PHE A 433 20.18 25.60 10.65
N LEU A 434 19.89 24.52 9.91
CA LEU A 434 20.69 23.31 9.98
C LEU A 434 21.78 23.27 8.90
N LEU A 435 21.47 23.66 7.67
CA LEU A 435 22.44 23.66 6.57
C LEU A 435 23.68 24.53 6.87
N PRO A 436 23.56 25.75 7.43
CA PRO A 436 24.74 26.55 7.79
C PRO A 436 25.58 25.94 8.91
N ARG A 437 24.97 25.14 9.80
CA ARG A 437 25.68 24.41 10.86
C ARG A 437 26.42 23.19 10.33
N LEU A 438 25.78 22.43 9.44
CA LEU A 438 26.41 21.28 8.78
C LEU A 438 27.56 21.69 7.86
N GLY A 439 27.44 22.81 7.14
CA GLY A 439 28.50 23.37 6.32
C GLY A 439 29.77 23.75 7.08
N ARG A 440 29.69 23.96 8.40
CA ARG A 440 30.86 24.14 9.26
C ARG A 440 31.48 22.81 9.72
N MET A 441 30.77 21.72 9.67
CA MET A 441 31.20 20.37 10.09
C MET A 441 31.75 19.53 8.94
N VAL A 442 31.33 19.83 7.71
CA VAL A 442 31.77 19.11 6.52
C VAL A 442 32.57 20.09 5.66
N GLU A 443 33.89 19.92 5.62
CA GLU A 443 34.73 20.57 4.63
C GLU A 443 34.39 20.07 3.24
N GLY A 444 33.34 20.65 2.64
CA GLY A 444 32.94 20.36 1.26
C GLY A 444 33.76 21.23 0.30
N PRO A 445 34.03 20.75 -0.93
CA PRO A 445 34.84 21.46 -1.93
C PRO A 445 34.28 22.83 -2.35
N TYR A 446 33.08 23.18 -1.92
CA TYR A 446 32.41 24.44 -2.28
C TYR A 446 32.38 25.50 -1.17
N LEU A 447 32.85 25.22 0.05
CA LEU A 447 32.78 26.14 1.21
C LEU A 447 34.13 26.57 1.74
N SER A 448 35.23 26.09 1.19
CA SER A 448 36.59 26.49 1.62
C SER A 448 37.13 27.71 0.91
N HIS A 449 36.50 28.19 -0.15
CA HIS A 449 36.83 29.52 -0.72
C HIS A 449 36.08 30.60 0.06
N THR A 450 36.58 30.92 1.23
CA THR A 450 36.31 32.23 1.81
C THR A 450 36.85 33.29 0.85
N LEU A 451 36.02 34.27 0.52
CA LEU A 451 36.40 35.45 -0.28
C LEU A 451 37.66 36.19 0.25
N SER A 452 38.16 35.83 1.43
CA SER A 452 39.41 36.33 1.97
C SER A 452 40.65 35.77 1.28
N ALA A 453 40.56 34.65 0.56
CA ALA A 453 41.64 34.11 -0.27
C ALA A 453 41.53 34.53 -1.76
N SER A 454 40.41 35.09 -2.18
CA SER A 454 40.26 35.78 -3.46
C SER A 454 40.62 37.29 -3.31
N ARG A 455 41.72 37.59 -2.68
CA ARG A 455 42.43 38.78 -3.07
C ARG A 455 43.04 38.45 -4.43
N ALA A 456 42.49 39.00 -5.49
CA ALA A 456 43.31 39.31 -6.64
C ALA A 456 44.50 40.05 -6.05
N ASP A 457 45.70 39.52 -6.15
CA ASP A 457 46.90 40.28 -5.91
C ASP A 457 46.87 41.46 -6.90
N SER A 458 46.21 42.53 -6.52
CA SER A 458 46.60 43.83 -6.98
C SER A 458 48.00 44.00 -6.36
N HIS A 459 49.03 43.75 -7.17
CA HIS A 459 50.36 44.23 -6.83
C HIS A 459 50.17 45.61 -6.24
N GLU A 460 50.47 45.74 -4.97
CA GLU A 460 50.24 46.98 -4.24
C GLU A 460 51.11 48.03 -4.93
N ILE A 461 50.46 48.98 -5.59
CA ILE A 461 51.10 50.21 -6.13
C ILE A 461 51.61 51.08 -4.96
N LYS A 462 51.94 50.48 -3.81
CA LYS A 462 52.25 51.17 -2.58
C LYS A 462 53.60 51.83 -2.63
N ASP A 463 54.49 51.38 -3.50
CA ASP A 463 55.88 51.89 -3.52
C ASP A 463 56.19 52.82 -4.73
N LEU A 464 55.29 52.94 -5.71
CA LEU A 464 55.49 53.85 -6.83
C LEU A 464 55.13 55.28 -6.50
N LYS A 465 56.01 56.20 -6.92
CA LYS A 465 55.82 57.64 -6.75
C LYS A 465 55.85 58.38 -8.10
N PRO A 466 55.06 59.47 -8.24
CA PRO A 466 55.23 60.33 -9.39
C PRO A 466 56.71 60.78 -9.50
N GLY A 467 57.29 60.56 -10.67
CA GLY A 467 58.75 60.82 -10.90
C GLY A 467 59.59 59.57 -11.11
N ASP A 468 59.09 58.36 -10.73
CA ASP A 468 59.78 57.07 -10.93
C ASP A 468 59.99 56.78 -12.42
N ALA A 469 61.20 56.34 -12.77
CA ALA A 469 61.59 56.06 -14.13
C ALA A 469 61.44 54.60 -14.47
N GLY A 470 60.98 54.28 -15.71
CA GLY A 470 60.80 52.94 -16.17
C GLY A 470 60.96 52.79 -17.66
N LEU A 471 60.68 51.59 -18.19
CA LEU A 471 60.78 51.25 -19.59
C LEU A 471 59.45 50.60 -20.07
N ALA A 472 58.91 51.07 -21.20
CA ALA A 472 57.70 50.44 -21.77
C ALA A 472 58.03 49.04 -22.31
N MET A 473 57.48 48.00 -21.72
CA MET A 473 57.67 46.61 -22.15
C MET A 473 56.79 46.22 -23.34
N THR A 474 55.66 46.89 -23.49
CA THR A 474 54.75 46.71 -24.62
C THR A 474 54.43 48.05 -25.28
N PHE A 475 53.78 48.05 -26.44
CA PHE A 475 53.21 49.27 -26.99
C PHE A 475 52.12 49.79 -26.03
N LEU A 476 52.14 51.08 -25.69
CA LEU A 476 51.11 51.74 -24.90
C LEU A 476 50.12 52.48 -25.80
N ARG A 477 48.86 51.93 -25.92
CA ARG A 477 47.77 52.43 -26.83
C ARG A 477 46.41 52.48 -26.13
N PRO A 478 46.08 53.32 -25.24
CA PRO A 478 46.93 54.04 -24.29
C PRO A 478 47.47 53.14 -23.13
N SER A 479 46.94 51.89 -22.96
CA SER A 479 47.35 50.98 -21.88
C SER A 479 48.34 49.91 -22.38
N GLY A 480 49.19 49.46 -21.49
CA GLY A 480 50.15 48.39 -21.69
C GLY A 480 50.93 48.07 -20.43
N LYS A 481 52.06 47.36 -20.60
CA LYS A 481 52.93 46.98 -19.48
C LYS A 481 54.24 47.74 -19.52
N ALA A 482 54.68 48.18 -18.35
CA ALA A 482 55.96 48.80 -18.15
C ALA A 482 56.72 48.16 -16.97
N GLU A 483 58.02 48.17 -17.06
CA GLU A 483 58.91 47.79 -15.98
C GLU A 483 59.39 49.11 -15.27
N ILE A 484 59.12 49.20 -13.96
CA ILE A 484 59.52 50.35 -13.11
C ILE A 484 60.16 49.74 -11.87
N ASP A 485 61.36 50.13 -11.55
CA ASP A 485 62.17 49.61 -10.45
C ASP A 485 62.33 48.07 -10.42
N GLY A 486 62.33 47.42 -11.62
CA GLY A 486 62.49 45.97 -11.75
C GLY A 486 61.22 45.18 -11.63
N GLU A 487 60.08 45.83 -11.43
CA GLU A 487 58.75 45.19 -11.35
C GLU A 487 57.85 45.60 -12.53
N HIS A 488 56.87 44.71 -12.88
CA HIS A 488 55.98 44.91 -14.00
C HIS A 488 54.63 45.48 -13.55
N TYR A 489 54.29 46.65 -14.11
CA TYR A 489 53.02 47.33 -13.82
C TYR A 489 52.17 47.51 -15.07
N ASP A 490 50.87 47.45 -14.90
CA ASP A 490 49.92 47.86 -15.93
C ASP A 490 49.82 49.40 -15.91
N VAL A 491 50.23 50.04 -17.00
CA VAL A 491 50.35 51.52 -17.09
C VAL A 491 49.51 52.09 -18.25
N VAL A 492 49.13 53.32 -18.14
CA VAL A 492 48.40 54.10 -19.16
C VAL A 492 49.19 55.31 -19.56
N SER A 493 49.43 55.51 -20.86
CA SER A 493 50.15 56.71 -21.34
C SER A 493 49.25 57.96 -21.28
N GLU A 494 49.82 59.11 -20.96
CA GLU A 494 49.14 60.41 -20.90
C GLU A 494 48.94 60.99 -22.32
N GLY A 495 47.97 60.40 -23.11
CA GLY A 495 47.59 60.91 -24.43
C GLY A 495 48.54 60.62 -25.58
N GLU A 496 49.75 60.08 -25.35
CA GLU A 496 50.72 59.74 -26.39
C GLU A 496 50.82 58.25 -26.63
N PHE A 497 51.05 57.88 -27.91
CA PHE A 497 51.42 56.54 -28.30
C PHE A 497 52.92 56.32 -28.05
N LEU A 498 53.23 55.34 -27.20
CA LEU A 498 54.61 55.00 -26.85
C LEU A 498 54.98 53.61 -27.34
N GLU A 499 56.11 53.51 -28.05
CA GLU A 499 56.63 52.27 -28.56
C GLU A 499 57.29 51.41 -27.45
N LYS A 500 57.37 50.09 -27.70
CA LYS A 500 58.11 49.19 -26.82
C LYS A 500 59.57 49.65 -26.74
N GLY A 501 60.10 49.68 -25.50
CA GLY A 501 61.46 50.12 -25.25
C GLY A 501 61.62 51.64 -25.02
N THR A 502 60.51 52.43 -25.06
CA THR A 502 60.56 53.85 -24.79
C THR A 502 60.81 54.13 -23.29
N PRO A 503 61.79 54.94 -22.91
CA PRO A 503 61.94 55.41 -21.53
C PRO A 503 60.72 56.21 -21.09
N ILE A 504 60.15 55.82 -19.96
CA ILE A 504 58.97 56.48 -19.39
C ILE A 504 59.20 56.95 -17.97
N MET A 505 58.33 57.84 -17.50
CA MET A 505 58.31 58.32 -16.15
C MET A 505 56.89 58.36 -15.62
N VAL A 506 56.64 57.93 -14.37
CA VAL A 506 55.32 58.01 -13.74
C VAL A 506 54.93 59.50 -13.60
N SER A 507 53.81 59.83 -14.24
CA SER A 507 53.23 61.18 -14.18
C SER A 507 52.32 61.35 -12.98
N GLU A 508 51.37 60.37 -12.84
CA GLU A 508 50.36 60.43 -11.79
C GLU A 508 49.87 59.02 -11.45
N ILE A 509 49.40 58.77 -10.23
CA ILE A 509 48.78 57.54 -9.79
C ILE A 509 47.34 57.87 -9.36
N ARG A 510 46.33 57.33 -10.09
CA ARG A 510 44.90 57.51 -9.77
C ARG A 510 44.27 56.19 -9.40
N GLY A 511 44.11 55.94 -8.09
CA GLY A 511 43.56 54.67 -7.57
C GLY A 511 44.47 53.50 -7.98
N ASN A 512 43.97 52.60 -8.84
CA ASN A 512 44.70 51.42 -9.33
C ASN A 512 45.28 51.63 -10.75
N ARG A 513 45.44 52.90 -11.23
CA ARG A 513 45.96 53.21 -12.55
C ARG A 513 47.24 54.03 -12.41
N VAL A 514 48.32 53.54 -12.99
CA VAL A 514 49.61 54.25 -13.09
C VAL A 514 49.66 54.97 -14.45
N ILE A 515 49.68 56.27 -14.43
CA ILE A 515 49.75 57.12 -15.63
C ILE A 515 51.22 57.47 -15.88
N VAL A 516 51.70 57.21 -17.11
CA VAL A 516 53.10 57.40 -17.49
C VAL A 516 53.20 58.30 -18.73
N LYS A 517 54.31 59.04 -18.82
CA LYS A 517 54.69 59.88 -19.98
C LYS A 517 56.12 59.56 -20.42
N ARG A 518 56.46 59.97 -21.65
CA ARG A 518 57.85 59.85 -22.15
C ARG A 518 58.81 60.65 -21.26
N ARG A 519 59.90 60.01 -20.91
CA ARG A 519 60.97 60.72 -20.22
C ARG A 519 61.80 61.56 -21.22
N GLU A 520 61.75 62.88 -21.11
CA GLU A 520 62.62 63.74 -21.91
C GLU A 520 64.03 63.63 -21.38
N GLU A 521 65.02 63.27 -22.21
CA GLU A 521 66.44 63.39 -21.87
C GLU A 521 66.75 64.88 -21.87
N LYS A 522 67.12 65.44 -20.68
CA LYS A 522 67.75 66.74 -20.60
C LYS A 522 69.11 66.66 -21.29
N ASN A 523 69.27 67.33 -22.45
CA ASN A 523 70.59 67.66 -23.04
C ASN A 523 71.37 68.55 -22.11
#